data_b254603ebefcaf8146693d43e47bdbc9
#
_entry.id   b254603ebefcaf8146693d43e47bdbc9
#
_cell.length_a   1.000
_cell.length_b   1.000
_cell.length_c   1.000
_cell.angle_alpha   90.00
_cell.angle_beta   90.00
_cell.angle_gamma   90.00
#
_symmetry.space_group_name_H-M   'P 1'
#
loop_
_entity.id
_entity.type
_entity.pdbx_description
1 polymer ?
#
loop_
_entity_poly.entity_id
_entity_poly.type
_entity_poly.pdbx_seq_one_letter_code
_entity_poly.pdbx_strand_id
1 'polypeptide(L)'
;EIPLRLVGSEMCIRDSYTDVDGLVTDEPGLILATFYADCVPLYFVDPIHHAIGLSHSGWRGTVGRMGQHTIEVMRREFHSDPGEILAAVGPSICQDCYEVSEDVASAFAKEFSGHECEILIEKGGGKYQLDLWKSNEIVLRDAGILPEHLAVTNLCTCCNPNFLFSHRAS
;
A
#
# COMPACT_ATOMS: atom_id res chain seq x y z
N GLU A 1 28.43 -0.18 3.16
CA GLU A 1 27.16 -0.08 2.36
C GLU A 1 26.01 -0.55 3.23
N ILE A 2 24.97 0.26 3.36
CA ILE A 2 23.76 -0.09 4.14
C ILE A 2 22.93 -1.04 3.29
N PRO A 3 22.58 -2.24 3.77
CA PRO A 3 21.81 -3.21 3.01
C PRO A 3 20.33 -2.82 2.94
N LEU A 4 20.04 -1.77 2.18
CA LEU A 4 18.68 -1.35 1.86
C LEU A 4 18.24 -2.03 0.55
N ARG A 5 17.12 -2.70 0.54
CA ARG A 5 16.53 -3.33 -0.64
C ARG A 5 15.37 -2.48 -1.16
N LEU A 6 15.40 -2.19 -2.45
CA LEU A 6 14.44 -1.30 -3.11
C LEU A 6 13.35 -2.07 -3.83
N VAL A 7 12.12 -1.56 -3.79
CA VAL A 7 10.93 -2.13 -4.45
C VAL A 7 10.18 -1.02 -5.19
N GLY A 8 10.17 -1.03 -6.53
CA GLY A 8 9.41 -0.10 -7.37
C GLY A 8 9.84 1.38 -7.28
N SER A 9 9.02 2.33 -7.68
CA SER A 9 9.40 3.73 -7.85
C SER A 9 8.97 4.71 -6.73
N GLU A 10 9.96 5.44 -6.18
CA GLU A 10 9.99 6.64 -5.31
C GLU A 10 9.69 6.48 -3.80
N MET A 11 10.39 7.04 -2.85
CA MET A 11 11.34 8.14 -2.59
C MET A 11 11.94 8.00 -1.19
N CYS A 12 13.24 8.21 -0.95
CA CYS A 12 13.86 8.29 0.37
C CYS A 12 14.82 9.48 0.56
N ILE A 13 14.81 10.06 1.77
CA ILE A 13 15.33 11.41 2.07
C ILE A 13 16.85 11.52 2.32
N ARG A 14 17.63 10.46 2.37
CA ARG A 14 19.08 10.58 2.55
C ARG A 14 19.92 10.01 1.42
N ASP A 15 19.40 9.01 0.73
CA ASP A 15 19.93 8.58 -0.55
C ASP A 15 18.75 8.68 -1.51
N SER A 16 18.78 9.65 -2.42
CA SER A 16 17.68 9.87 -3.38
C SER A 16 17.68 8.76 -4.41
N TYR A 17 16.82 7.78 -4.23
CA TYR A 17 16.49 6.80 -5.24
C TYR A 17 15.38 7.36 -6.12
N THR A 18 15.56 7.32 -7.43
CA THR A 18 14.53 7.63 -8.42
C THR A 18 13.77 6.36 -8.77
N ASP A 19 12.44 6.47 -8.86
CA ASP A 19 11.55 5.37 -9.29
C ASP A 19 11.48 4.17 -8.30
N VAL A 20 11.33 4.43 -6.99
CA VAL A 20 11.18 3.41 -5.94
C VAL A 20 9.92 3.65 -5.11
N ASP A 21 8.95 2.73 -5.13
CA ASP A 21 7.71 2.79 -4.33
C ASP A 21 7.78 1.95 -3.03
N GLY A 22 8.88 1.23 -2.77
CA GLY A 22 9.00 0.42 -1.57
C GLY A 22 10.44 0.19 -1.13
N LEU A 23 10.60 -0.03 0.16
CA LEU A 23 11.86 -0.24 0.85
C LEU A 23 11.73 -1.43 1.79
N VAL A 24 12.74 -2.28 1.86
CA VAL A 24 12.82 -3.36 2.84
C VAL A 24 14.22 -3.43 3.44
N THR A 25 14.34 -3.85 4.69
CA THR A 25 15.63 -4.00 5.38
C THR A 25 15.52 -4.98 6.55
N ASP A 26 16.61 -5.66 6.86
CA ASP A 26 16.85 -6.45 8.05
C ASP A 26 17.93 -5.82 8.96
N GLU A 27 18.42 -4.62 8.61
CA GLU A 27 19.47 -3.94 9.37
C GLU A 27 18.91 -3.27 10.64
N PRO A 28 19.37 -3.67 11.84
CA PRO A 28 18.92 -3.06 13.09
C PRO A 28 19.30 -1.58 13.19
N GLY A 29 18.34 -0.76 13.64
CA GLY A 29 18.53 0.68 13.83
C GLY A 29 18.35 1.52 12.57
N LEU A 30 18.07 0.92 11.40
CA LEU A 30 17.71 1.65 10.20
C LEU A 30 16.22 2.05 10.25
N ILE A 31 15.93 3.32 9.98
CA ILE A 31 14.58 3.85 9.92
C ILE A 31 14.16 4.01 8.46
N LEU A 32 13.06 3.35 8.08
CA LEU A 32 12.39 3.58 6.81
C LEU A 32 11.37 4.73 6.98
N ALA A 33 11.41 5.73 6.11
CA ALA A 33 10.49 6.87 6.16
C ALA A 33 10.00 7.23 4.77
N THR A 34 8.68 7.47 4.68
CA THR A 34 8.00 7.90 3.45
C THR A 34 6.96 8.95 3.79
N PHE A 35 6.59 9.79 2.81
CA PHE A 35 5.62 10.87 3.00
C PHE A 35 4.52 10.74 1.95
N TYR A 36 3.28 10.81 2.41
CA TYR A 36 2.10 10.66 1.57
C TYR A 36 1.07 11.75 1.86
N ALA A 37 0.25 12.03 0.86
CA ALA A 37 -0.98 12.79 0.98
C ALA A 37 -2.06 12.00 0.23
N ASP A 38 -2.88 11.24 0.96
CA ASP A 38 -3.98 10.37 0.50
C ASP A 38 -3.58 8.96 0.00
N CYS A 39 -2.41 8.77 -0.60
CA CYS A 39 -1.97 7.44 -1.04
C CYS A 39 -1.78 6.47 0.13
N VAL A 40 -1.89 5.18 -0.13
CA VAL A 40 -1.85 4.14 0.90
C VAL A 40 -0.41 3.77 1.26
N PRO A 41 0.02 3.96 2.53
CA PRO A 41 1.24 3.33 3.04
C PRO A 41 0.95 1.88 3.43
N LEU A 42 1.82 0.98 3.01
CA LEU A 42 1.81 -0.42 3.42
C LEU A 42 3.01 -0.69 4.32
N TYR A 43 2.75 -1.23 5.50
CA TYR A 43 3.76 -1.59 6.50
C TYR A 43 3.87 -3.10 6.59
N PHE A 44 5.11 -3.60 6.71
CA PHE A 44 5.42 -5.02 6.83
C PHE A 44 6.44 -5.23 7.95
N VAL A 45 6.21 -6.24 8.76
CA VAL A 45 7.14 -6.67 9.81
C VAL A 45 7.23 -8.19 9.78
N ASP A 46 8.44 -8.70 9.59
CA ASP A 46 8.77 -10.10 9.79
C ASP A 46 9.46 -10.25 11.16
N PRO A 47 8.76 -10.76 12.18
CA PRO A 47 9.34 -10.90 13.50
C PRO A 47 10.35 -12.04 13.63
N ILE A 48 10.35 -12.99 12.67
CA ILE A 48 11.23 -14.16 12.69
C ILE A 48 12.61 -13.79 12.16
N HIS A 49 12.64 -13.09 11.00
CA HIS A 49 13.89 -12.68 10.36
C HIS A 49 14.31 -11.24 10.72
N HIS A 50 13.57 -10.57 11.61
CA HIS A 50 13.80 -9.19 12.04
C HIS A 50 13.86 -8.19 10.87
N ALA A 51 13.07 -8.45 9.82
CA ALA A 51 12.99 -7.59 8.64
C ALA A 51 11.74 -6.71 8.67
N ILE A 52 11.88 -5.52 8.09
CA ILE A 52 10.76 -4.58 7.92
C ILE A 52 10.63 -4.13 6.48
N GLY A 53 9.40 -3.78 6.08
CA GLY A 53 9.10 -3.21 4.77
C GLY A 53 8.16 -2.03 4.89
N LEU A 54 8.31 -1.08 3.97
CA LEU A 54 7.46 0.09 3.85
C LEU A 54 7.29 0.40 2.37
N SER A 55 6.04 0.46 1.87
CA SER A 55 5.77 0.76 0.47
C SER A 55 4.60 1.70 0.26
N HIS A 56 4.68 2.42 -0.87
CA HIS A 56 3.68 3.37 -1.36
C HIS A 56 2.74 2.66 -2.34
N SER A 57 1.47 2.60 -2.00
CA SER A 57 0.44 2.00 -2.85
C SER A 57 -0.65 3.03 -3.20
N GLY A 58 -0.31 4.00 -4.05
CA GLY A 58 -1.29 4.81 -4.75
C GLY A 58 -2.10 3.94 -5.72
N TRP A 59 -3.06 4.50 -6.47
CA TRP A 59 -3.92 3.69 -7.33
C TRP A 59 -3.15 2.84 -8.37
N ARG A 60 -2.05 3.39 -8.94
CA ARG A 60 -1.19 2.63 -9.87
C ARG A 60 -0.43 1.51 -9.17
N GLY A 61 0.12 1.78 -7.99
CA GLY A 61 0.79 0.79 -7.16
C GLY A 61 -0.18 -0.32 -6.70
N THR A 62 -1.42 0.03 -6.37
CA THR A 62 -2.45 -0.94 -6.00
C THR A 62 -2.82 -1.85 -7.18
N VAL A 63 -3.08 -1.29 -8.37
CA VAL A 63 -3.31 -2.07 -9.60
C VAL A 63 -2.08 -2.89 -9.99
N GLY A 64 -0.87 -2.35 -9.78
CA GLY A 64 0.41 -3.05 -9.98
C GLY A 64 0.79 -4.01 -8.85
N ARG A 65 -0.12 -4.26 -7.87
CA ARG A 65 0.09 -5.21 -6.76
C ARG A 65 1.35 -4.94 -5.93
N MET A 66 1.62 -3.67 -5.62
CA MET A 66 2.83 -3.24 -4.88
C MET A 66 3.04 -4.01 -3.57
N GLY A 67 1.97 -4.28 -2.82
CA GLY A 67 2.06 -5.07 -1.58
C GLY A 67 2.60 -6.48 -1.82
N GLN A 68 2.15 -7.15 -2.87
CA GLN A 68 2.66 -8.47 -3.27
C GLN A 68 4.13 -8.40 -3.66
N HIS A 69 4.54 -7.41 -4.47
CA HIS A 69 5.95 -7.24 -4.84
C HIS A 69 6.85 -6.99 -3.62
N THR A 70 6.38 -6.23 -2.64
CA THR A 70 7.13 -6.01 -1.40
C THR A 70 7.35 -7.33 -0.64
N ILE A 71 6.30 -8.14 -0.51
CA ILE A 71 6.37 -9.47 0.13
C ILE A 71 7.31 -10.41 -0.64
N GLU A 72 7.25 -10.40 -1.97
CA GLU A 72 8.16 -11.19 -2.83
C GLU A 72 9.63 -10.80 -2.62
N VAL A 73 9.92 -9.50 -2.47
CA VAL A 73 11.28 -9.03 -2.15
C VAL A 73 11.70 -9.47 -0.76
N MET A 74 10.85 -9.32 0.28
CA MET A 74 11.15 -9.80 1.63
C MET A 74 11.41 -11.31 1.63
N ARG A 75 10.60 -12.08 0.92
CA ARG A 75 10.80 -13.53 0.76
C ARG A 75 12.12 -13.88 0.09
N ARG A 76 12.50 -13.16 -0.98
CA ARG A 76 13.73 -13.41 -1.73
C ARG A 76 14.98 -13.03 -0.93
N GLU A 77 14.96 -11.86 -0.27
CA GLU A 77 16.14 -11.28 0.37
C GLU A 77 16.34 -11.78 1.81
N PHE A 78 15.24 -12.01 2.55
CA PHE A 78 15.27 -12.33 3.98
C PHE A 78 14.68 -13.72 4.29
N HIS A 79 14.21 -14.47 3.28
CA HIS A 79 13.54 -15.75 3.43
C HIS A 79 12.23 -15.67 4.25
N SER A 80 11.61 -14.49 4.29
CA SER A 80 10.34 -14.26 4.99
C SER A 80 9.24 -15.17 4.49
N ASP A 81 8.47 -15.79 5.40
CA ASP A 81 7.23 -16.51 5.07
C ASP A 81 6.07 -15.51 5.08
N PRO A 82 5.30 -15.35 3.99
CA PRO A 82 4.13 -14.46 3.99
C PRO A 82 3.14 -14.71 5.12
N GLY A 83 2.98 -15.97 5.54
CA GLY A 83 2.11 -16.34 6.67
C GLY A 83 2.57 -15.81 8.03
N GLU A 84 3.86 -15.48 8.18
CA GLU A 84 4.44 -14.96 9.42
C GLU A 84 4.61 -13.44 9.40
N ILE A 85 4.47 -12.81 8.23
CA ILE A 85 4.57 -11.34 8.11
C ILE A 85 3.32 -10.68 8.70
N LEU A 86 3.53 -9.72 9.59
CA LEU A 86 2.51 -8.79 10.05
C LEU A 86 2.45 -7.62 9.07
N ALA A 87 1.26 -7.35 8.53
CA ALA A 87 1.06 -6.26 7.58
C ALA A 87 0.00 -5.27 8.04
N ALA A 88 0.15 -4.01 7.64
CA ALA A 88 -0.87 -3.01 7.89
C ALA A 88 -1.07 -2.07 6.70
N VAL A 89 -2.36 -1.79 6.41
CA VAL A 89 -2.80 -0.69 5.54
C VAL A 89 -2.92 0.55 6.41
N GLY A 90 -2.04 1.53 6.19
CA GLY A 90 -1.95 2.73 7.01
C GLY A 90 -2.97 3.82 6.67
N PRO A 91 -2.93 4.96 7.38
CA PRO A 91 -3.81 6.10 7.15
C PRO A 91 -3.71 6.60 5.71
N SER A 92 -4.85 6.72 5.04
CA SER A 92 -4.95 7.12 3.63
C SER A 92 -6.39 7.51 3.30
N ILE A 93 -6.68 7.89 2.07
CA ILE A 93 -8.01 8.33 1.68
C ILE A 93 -9.02 7.16 1.70
N CYS A 94 -10.20 7.37 2.32
CA CYS A 94 -11.28 6.38 2.34
C CYS A 94 -12.10 6.38 1.04
N GLN A 95 -12.90 5.35 0.83
CA GLN A 95 -13.76 5.20 -0.33
C GLN A 95 -14.67 6.41 -0.57
N ASP A 96 -15.35 6.92 0.47
CA ASP A 96 -16.28 8.04 0.35
C ASP A 96 -15.63 9.34 -0.12
N CYS A 97 -14.34 9.51 0.14
CA CYS A 97 -13.57 10.68 -0.28
C CYS A 97 -12.82 10.48 -1.62
N TYR A 98 -12.72 9.22 -2.10
CA TYR A 98 -11.89 8.92 -3.26
C TYR A 98 -12.71 8.67 -4.52
N GLU A 99 -13.17 9.77 -5.13
CA GLU A 99 -13.81 9.73 -6.46
C GLU A 99 -12.75 9.62 -7.56
N VAL A 100 -12.97 8.71 -8.50
CA VAL A 100 -12.12 8.43 -9.66
C VAL A 100 -12.93 8.45 -10.96
N SER A 101 -12.22 8.58 -12.07
CA SER A 101 -12.79 8.50 -13.43
C SER A 101 -12.89 7.05 -13.91
N GLU A 102 -13.64 6.86 -15.00
CA GLU A 102 -13.93 5.54 -15.59
C GLU A 102 -12.67 4.78 -16.01
N ASP A 103 -11.61 5.47 -16.47
CA ASP A 103 -10.33 4.83 -16.85
C ASP A 103 -9.65 4.17 -15.65
N VAL A 104 -9.64 4.84 -14.49
CA VAL A 104 -9.12 4.26 -13.24
C VAL A 104 -10.02 3.12 -12.77
N ALA A 105 -11.35 3.32 -12.74
CA ALA A 105 -12.29 2.28 -12.33
C ALA A 105 -12.17 1.02 -13.21
N SER A 106 -12.01 1.19 -14.53
CA SER A 106 -11.82 0.09 -15.47
C SER A 106 -10.51 -0.68 -15.23
N ALA A 107 -9.43 0.02 -14.86
CA ALA A 107 -8.17 -0.63 -14.50
C ALA A 107 -8.33 -1.51 -13.24
N PHE A 108 -9.06 -1.01 -12.22
CA PHE A 108 -9.37 -1.77 -11.01
C PHE A 108 -10.33 -2.95 -11.30
N ALA A 109 -11.38 -2.75 -12.06
CA ALA A 109 -12.31 -3.82 -12.45
C ALA A 109 -11.61 -4.97 -13.18
N LYS A 110 -10.62 -4.64 -14.03
CA LYS A 110 -9.81 -5.64 -14.73
C LYS A 110 -8.89 -6.42 -13.78
N GLU A 111 -8.16 -5.72 -12.90
CA GLU A 111 -7.19 -6.35 -11.99
C GLU A 111 -7.87 -7.14 -10.88
N PHE A 112 -8.96 -6.61 -10.34
CA PHE A 112 -9.70 -7.20 -9.22
C PHE A 112 -11.00 -7.87 -9.70
N SER A 113 -10.93 -8.62 -10.81
CA SER A 113 -12.07 -9.33 -11.37
C SER A 113 -12.70 -10.29 -10.38
N GLY A 114 -14.01 -10.13 -10.14
CA GLY A 114 -14.77 -10.86 -9.11
C GLY A 114 -14.88 -10.13 -7.76
N HIS A 115 -14.17 -9.01 -7.58
CA HIS A 115 -14.23 -8.16 -6.38
C HIS A 115 -14.74 -6.73 -6.68
N GLU A 116 -15.21 -6.48 -7.91
CA GLU A 116 -15.59 -5.14 -8.37
C GLU A 116 -16.62 -4.48 -7.43
N CYS A 117 -17.62 -5.24 -7.01
CA CYS A 117 -18.68 -4.74 -6.10
C CYS A 117 -18.18 -4.45 -4.67
N GLU A 118 -17.02 -4.97 -4.28
CA GLU A 118 -16.44 -4.71 -2.96
C GLU A 118 -15.62 -3.41 -2.94
N ILE A 119 -15.07 -3.00 -4.11
CA ILE A 119 -14.10 -1.91 -4.21
C ILE A 119 -14.60 -0.69 -4.98
N LEU A 120 -15.65 -0.83 -5.82
CA LEU A 120 -16.15 0.24 -6.67
C LEU A 120 -17.64 0.49 -6.43
N ILE A 121 -18.00 1.77 -6.27
CA ILE A 121 -19.39 2.24 -6.23
C ILE A 121 -19.59 3.24 -7.38
N GLU A 122 -20.46 2.93 -8.33
CA GLU A 122 -20.79 3.85 -9.43
C GLU A 122 -21.60 5.04 -8.92
N LYS A 123 -21.21 6.26 -9.34
CA LYS A 123 -21.87 7.53 -8.97
C LYS A 123 -22.66 8.13 -10.14
N GLY A 124 -22.53 7.56 -11.32
CA GLY A 124 -23.05 8.13 -12.55
C GLY A 124 -22.09 9.12 -13.22
N GLY A 125 -22.35 9.42 -14.50
CA GLY A 125 -21.52 10.34 -15.27
C GLY A 125 -20.07 9.89 -15.46
N GLY A 126 -19.77 8.58 -15.44
CA GLY A 126 -18.42 8.04 -15.56
C GLY A 126 -17.54 8.27 -14.31
N LYS A 127 -18.18 8.46 -13.15
CA LYS A 127 -17.51 8.65 -11.86
C LYS A 127 -17.78 7.47 -10.93
N TYR A 128 -16.78 7.12 -10.14
CA TYR A 128 -16.80 5.99 -9.20
C TYR A 128 -16.15 6.37 -7.88
N GLN A 129 -16.67 5.83 -6.77
CA GLN A 129 -15.96 5.81 -5.49
C GLN A 129 -15.11 4.54 -5.43
N LEU A 130 -13.82 4.67 -5.15
CA LEU A 130 -12.87 3.56 -5.12
C LEU A 130 -12.37 3.32 -3.71
N ASP A 131 -12.45 2.05 -3.26
CA ASP A 131 -11.88 1.61 -1.99
C ASP A 131 -10.45 1.09 -2.17
N LEU A 132 -9.46 1.95 -1.89
CA LEU A 132 -8.05 1.57 -1.91
C LEU A 132 -7.68 0.66 -0.72
N TRP A 133 -8.35 0.81 0.43
CA TRP A 133 -8.07 -0.02 1.60
C TRP A 133 -8.45 -1.46 1.32
N LYS A 134 -9.66 -1.68 0.83
CA LYS A 134 -10.15 -3.02 0.46
C LYS A 134 -9.33 -3.62 -0.67
N SER A 135 -8.96 -2.83 -1.68
CA SER A 135 -8.12 -3.31 -2.78
C SER A 135 -6.74 -3.78 -2.30
N ASN A 136 -6.08 -3.03 -1.41
CA ASN A 136 -4.81 -3.44 -0.84
C ASN A 136 -4.96 -4.63 0.14
N GLU A 137 -6.06 -4.72 0.91
CA GLU A 137 -6.38 -5.90 1.71
C GLU A 137 -6.41 -7.17 0.84
N ILE A 138 -7.11 -7.12 -0.30
CA ILE A 138 -7.19 -8.24 -1.26
C ILE A 138 -5.79 -8.61 -1.75
N VAL A 139 -5.00 -7.63 -2.21
CA VAL A 139 -3.62 -7.87 -2.68
C VAL A 139 -2.76 -8.56 -1.63
N LEU A 140 -2.82 -8.11 -0.37
CA LEU A 140 -2.01 -8.66 0.72
C LEU A 140 -2.44 -10.10 1.08
N ARG A 141 -3.74 -10.37 1.09
CA ARG A 141 -4.28 -11.71 1.34
C ARG A 141 -3.92 -12.68 0.21
N ASP A 142 -4.03 -12.26 -1.04
CA ASP A 142 -3.61 -13.05 -2.21
C ASP A 142 -2.11 -13.36 -2.17
N ALA A 143 -1.31 -12.46 -1.61
CA ALA A 143 0.13 -12.65 -1.43
C ALA A 143 0.50 -13.58 -0.26
N GLY A 144 -0.49 -14.05 0.52
CA GLY A 144 -0.31 -15.04 1.59
C GLY A 144 -0.30 -14.46 3.01
N ILE A 145 -0.59 -13.17 3.21
CA ILE A 145 -0.76 -12.61 4.55
C ILE A 145 -2.03 -13.21 5.18
N LEU A 146 -1.90 -13.75 6.38
CA LEU A 146 -3.04 -14.31 7.12
C LEU A 146 -3.99 -13.19 7.59
N PRO A 147 -5.31 -13.45 7.67
CA PRO A 147 -6.27 -12.45 8.12
C PRO A 147 -5.96 -11.85 9.50
N GLU A 148 -5.49 -12.67 10.42
CA GLU A 148 -5.08 -12.28 11.79
C GLU A 148 -3.79 -11.47 11.85
N HIS A 149 -2.99 -11.49 10.78
CA HIS A 149 -1.75 -10.74 10.63
C HIS A 149 -1.92 -9.45 9.81
N LEU A 150 -3.16 -9.14 9.39
CA LEU A 150 -3.47 -7.96 8.58
C LEU A 150 -4.32 -6.96 9.35
N ALA A 151 -3.82 -5.74 9.50
CA ALA A 151 -4.55 -4.62 10.08
C ALA A 151 -4.87 -3.55 9.03
N VAL A 152 -6.09 -2.99 9.09
CA VAL A 152 -6.47 -1.79 8.32
C VAL A 152 -6.79 -0.69 9.31
N THR A 153 -6.10 0.45 9.22
CA THR A 153 -6.21 1.53 10.23
C THR A 153 -7.56 2.25 10.22
N ASN A 154 -8.31 2.20 9.11
CA ASN A 154 -9.59 2.88 8.91
C ASN A 154 -9.54 4.40 9.25
N LEU A 155 -8.38 5.02 9.07
CA LEU A 155 -8.16 6.43 9.35
C LEU A 155 -7.98 7.20 8.04
N CYS A 156 -9.00 7.97 7.68
CA CYS A 156 -9.01 8.74 6.44
C CYS A 156 -8.25 10.05 6.57
N THR A 157 -7.29 10.28 5.68
CA THR A 157 -6.52 11.53 5.59
C THR A 157 -7.41 12.72 5.24
N CYS A 158 -8.30 12.57 4.27
CA CYS A 158 -9.22 13.61 3.83
C CYS A 158 -10.25 14.01 4.89
N CYS A 159 -10.74 13.04 5.69
CA CYS A 159 -11.66 13.31 6.80
C CYS A 159 -10.98 13.92 8.03
N ASN A 160 -9.64 13.87 8.11
CA ASN A 160 -8.87 14.30 9.27
C ASN A 160 -7.76 15.32 8.90
N PRO A 161 -8.08 16.42 8.17
CA PRO A 161 -7.08 17.35 7.64
C PRO A 161 -6.36 18.18 8.71
N ASN A 162 -6.83 18.15 9.96
CA ASN A 162 -6.22 18.91 11.07
C ASN A 162 -4.91 18.27 11.58
N PHE A 163 -4.67 16.99 11.29
CA PHE A 163 -3.45 16.27 11.72
C PHE A 163 -2.91 15.26 10.71
N LEU A 164 -3.55 15.12 9.55
CA LEU A 164 -3.06 14.31 8.43
C LEU A 164 -3.02 15.15 7.15
N PHE A 165 -2.00 14.92 6.33
CA PHE A 165 -1.93 15.57 5.04
C PHE A 165 -2.90 14.92 4.04
N SER A 166 -3.66 15.75 3.33
CA SER A 166 -4.56 15.32 2.27
C SER A 166 -4.49 16.28 1.09
N HIS A 167 -4.20 15.75 -0.07
CA HIS A 167 -4.26 16.50 -1.33
C HIS A 167 -5.73 16.76 -1.74
N ARG A 168 -6.62 15.84 -1.38
CA ARG A 168 -8.04 15.94 -1.74
C ARG A 168 -8.79 16.96 -0.86
N ALA A 169 -8.35 17.20 0.37
CA ALA A 169 -8.93 18.16 1.29
C ALA A 169 -8.35 19.59 1.16
N SER A 170 -7.29 19.76 0.35
CA SER A 170 -6.57 21.05 0.15
C SER A 170 -7.28 21.98 -0.83
#